data_ebc477c7d99e267c63fb23a0a4ffa384
#
_entry.id   ebc477c7d99e267c63fb23a0a4ffa384
#
_cell.length_a   1.000
_cell.length_b   1.000
_cell.length_c   1.000
_cell.angle_alpha   90.00
_cell.angle_beta   90.00
_cell.angle_gamma   90.00
#
_symmetry.space_group_name_H-M   'P 1'
#
loop_
_entity.id
_entity.type
_entity.pdbx_description
1 polymer ?
#
loop_
_entity_poly.entity_id
_entity_poly.type
_entity_poly.pdbx_seq_one_letter_code
_entity_poly.pdbx_strand_id
1 'polypeptide(L)'
;SLGWFYAAITEYLGFKAYDGEYKVMGLAAYGGKNYKLRQALKKIIKVSKDGIGYVIDPSFIHYGKHSYSGRFTDKLVHLLGKKPLRENNEIDKWSMSLAFESQRLLEITVIRLIKWATEKYKIYNVCVGGGVGLNVKLNSKIFDIKEVKDVFAHPLCSDSGAACGSALLA
;
A
#
# COMPACT_ATOMS: atom_id res chain seq x y z
N SER A 1 -5.64 -1.32 -7.72
CA SER A 1 -4.19 -1.40 -7.43
C SER A 1 -3.92 -1.29 -5.95
N LEU A 2 -2.75 -1.72 -5.50
CA LEU A 2 -2.32 -1.61 -4.09
C LEU A 2 -2.21 -0.15 -3.65
N GLY A 3 -1.82 0.75 -4.56
CA GLY A 3 -1.80 2.18 -4.28
C GLY A 3 -3.18 2.74 -3.92
N TRP A 4 -4.23 2.32 -4.62
CA TRP A 4 -5.61 2.72 -4.29
C TRP A 4 -6.08 2.18 -2.94
N PHE A 5 -5.71 0.95 -2.60
CA PHE A 5 -5.98 0.43 -1.26
C PHE A 5 -5.29 1.28 -0.20
N TYR A 6 -4.01 1.59 -0.40
CA TYR A 6 -3.25 2.37 0.57
C TYR A 6 -3.78 3.80 0.68
N ALA A 7 -4.14 4.43 -0.44
CA ALA A 7 -4.78 5.74 -0.47
C ALA A 7 -6.14 5.78 0.24
N ALA A 8 -6.96 4.71 0.11
CA ALA A 8 -8.23 4.60 0.84
C ALA A 8 -8.01 4.52 2.35
N ILE A 9 -7.00 3.79 2.82
CA ILE A 9 -6.63 3.73 4.24
C ILE A 9 -6.06 5.08 4.70
N THR A 10 -5.29 5.77 3.86
CA THR A 10 -4.76 7.11 4.14
C THR A 10 -5.89 8.08 4.43
N GLU A 11 -6.89 8.13 3.56
CA GLU A 11 -8.06 8.99 3.75
C GLU A 11 -8.91 8.55 4.94
N TYR A 12 -9.07 7.26 5.17
CA TYR A 12 -9.79 6.73 6.33
C TYR A 12 -9.16 7.16 7.66
N LEU A 13 -7.84 7.29 7.70
CA LEU A 13 -7.07 7.78 8.85
C LEU A 13 -7.01 9.32 8.94
N GLY A 14 -7.80 10.04 8.12
CA GLY A 14 -7.90 11.50 8.17
C GLY A 14 -6.77 12.24 7.46
N PHE A 15 -5.93 11.56 6.69
CA PHE A 15 -4.90 12.19 5.88
C PHE A 15 -5.37 12.38 4.45
N LYS A 16 -4.82 13.38 3.76
CA LYS A 16 -5.11 13.61 2.36
C LYS A 16 -4.47 12.52 1.49
N ALA A 17 -5.27 11.82 0.70
CA ALA A 17 -4.77 10.83 -0.24
C ALA A 17 -3.89 11.48 -1.33
N TYR A 18 -2.88 10.76 -1.80
CA TYR A 18 -1.77 11.21 -2.68
C TYR A 18 -0.74 12.15 -2.03
N ASP A 19 -0.96 12.54 -0.79
CA ASP A 19 -0.07 13.44 -0.08
C ASP A 19 0.23 12.95 1.34
N GLY A 20 -0.53 12.00 1.85
CA GLY A 20 -0.45 11.54 3.24
C GLY A 20 -0.02 10.09 3.42
N GLU A 21 0.28 9.36 2.36
CA GLU A 21 0.67 7.95 2.42
C GLU A 21 1.94 7.74 3.26
N TYR A 22 2.89 8.67 3.18
CA TYR A 22 4.10 8.63 4.01
C TYR A 22 3.79 8.77 5.51
N LYS A 23 2.72 9.52 5.87
CA LYS A 23 2.26 9.65 7.26
C LYS A 23 1.72 8.32 7.77
N VAL A 24 0.94 7.60 6.95
CA VAL A 24 0.45 6.25 7.29
C VAL A 24 1.60 5.28 7.43
N MET A 25 2.60 5.33 6.53
CA MET A 25 3.81 4.52 6.60
C MET A 25 4.58 4.78 7.91
N GLY A 26 4.74 6.06 8.29
CA GLY A 26 5.35 6.45 9.56
C GLY A 26 4.52 6.00 10.76
N LEU A 27 3.19 6.23 10.73
CA LEU A 27 2.26 5.82 11.78
C LEU A 27 2.27 4.32 12.04
N ALA A 28 2.48 3.51 11.01
CA ALA A 28 2.59 2.07 11.13
C ALA A 28 3.73 1.62 12.08
N ALA A 29 4.75 2.44 12.30
CA ALA A 29 5.84 2.14 13.24
C ALA A 29 5.39 2.18 14.71
N TYR A 30 4.35 2.94 15.01
CA TYR A 30 3.78 3.08 16.37
C TYR A 30 2.64 2.09 16.61
N GLY A 31 2.17 1.39 15.58
CA GLY A 31 1.11 0.40 15.66
C GLY A 31 1.60 -0.98 16.06
N GLY A 32 0.65 -1.85 16.34
CA GLY A 32 0.91 -3.23 16.72
C GLY A 32 -0.04 -4.22 16.03
N LYS A 33 0.24 -5.50 16.25
CA LYS A 33 -0.57 -6.60 15.73
C LYS A 33 -2.02 -6.49 16.25
N ASN A 34 -2.97 -6.47 15.32
CA ASN A 34 -4.40 -6.52 15.62
C ASN A 34 -5.08 -7.57 14.73
N TYR A 35 -5.43 -8.69 15.36
CA TYR A 35 -5.98 -9.83 14.62
C TYR A 35 -7.32 -9.51 13.93
N LYS A 36 -8.20 -8.73 14.57
CA LYS A 36 -9.50 -8.33 14.00
C LYS A 36 -9.30 -7.49 12.75
N LEU A 37 -8.43 -6.47 12.82
CA LEU A 37 -8.09 -5.62 11.67
C LEU A 37 -7.43 -6.44 10.55
N ARG A 38 -6.52 -7.34 10.89
CA ARG A 38 -5.89 -8.25 9.93
C ARG A 38 -6.92 -9.09 9.16
N GLN A 39 -7.90 -9.66 9.84
CA GLN A 39 -8.96 -10.44 9.19
C GLN A 39 -9.88 -9.57 8.35
N ALA A 40 -10.19 -8.35 8.79
CA ALA A 40 -10.96 -7.38 8.02
C ALA A 40 -10.24 -7.00 6.72
N LEU A 41 -8.97 -6.62 6.80
CA LEU A 41 -8.17 -6.20 5.64
C LEU A 41 -7.98 -7.34 4.61
N LYS A 42 -7.88 -8.59 5.04
CA LYS A 42 -7.85 -9.76 4.15
C LYS A 42 -9.13 -9.95 3.32
N LYS A 43 -10.25 -9.37 3.73
CA LYS A 43 -11.47 -9.35 2.92
C LYS A 43 -11.38 -8.35 1.77
N ILE A 44 -10.56 -7.32 1.93
CA ILE A 44 -10.33 -6.28 0.91
C ILE A 44 -9.32 -6.78 -0.13
N ILE A 45 -8.20 -7.32 0.33
CA ILE A 45 -7.13 -7.84 -0.55
C ILE A 45 -7.02 -9.36 -0.32
N LYS A 46 -7.32 -10.10 -1.36
CA LYS A 46 -7.11 -11.55 -1.42
C LYS A 46 -5.86 -11.84 -2.24
N VAL A 47 -4.82 -12.30 -1.58
CA VAL A 47 -3.59 -12.76 -2.25
C VAL A 47 -3.80 -14.18 -2.70
N SER A 48 -3.46 -14.50 -3.96
CA SER A 48 -3.56 -15.85 -4.50
C SER A 48 -2.63 -16.82 -3.74
N LYS A 49 -3.05 -18.08 -3.63
CA LYS A 49 -2.28 -19.09 -2.87
C LYS A 49 -0.94 -19.40 -3.53
N ASP A 50 -0.88 -19.32 -4.84
CA ASP A 50 0.31 -19.55 -5.66
C ASP A 50 1.27 -18.34 -5.73
N GLY A 51 0.90 -17.21 -5.11
CA GLY A 51 1.70 -16.00 -5.11
C GLY A 51 1.68 -15.18 -6.42
N ILE A 52 0.97 -15.67 -7.45
CA ILE A 52 0.97 -15.06 -8.80
C ILE A 52 0.29 -13.69 -8.83
N GLY A 53 -0.63 -13.43 -7.90
CA GLY A 53 -1.37 -12.19 -7.94
C GLY A 53 -2.18 -11.91 -6.68
N TYR A 54 -2.95 -10.85 -6.80
CA TYR A 54 -3.91 -10.44 -5.76
C TYR A 54 -5.16 -9.87 -6.42
N VAL A 55 -6.27 -9.96 -5.71
CA VAL A 55 -7.54 -9.33 -6.09
C VAL A 55 -7.93 -8.36 -5.00
N ILE A 56 -8.29 -7.14 -5.38
CA ILE A 56 -8.90 -6.16 -4.48
C ILE A 56 -10.40 -6.15 -4.76
N ASP A 57 -11.19 -6.35 -3.71
CA ASP A 57 -12.64 -6.24 -3.80
C ASP A 57 -13.04 -4.78 -4.00
N PRO A 58 -13.59 -4.41 -5.18
CA PRO A 58 -13.90 -3.01 -5.51
C PRO A 58 -15.06 -2.45 -4.69
N SER A 59 -15.82 -3.31 -4.00
CA SER A 59 -16.94 -2.85 -3.16
C SER A 59 -16.51 -2.08 -1.90
N PHE A 60 -15.23 -2.13 -1.54
CA PHE A 60 -14.69 -1.39 -0.39
C PHE A 60 -14.03 -0.07 -0.76
N ILE A 61 -13.67 0.10 -2.04
CA ILE A 61 -12.83 1.22 -2.52
C ILE A 61 -13.48 1.84 -3.73
N HIS A 62 -13.63 3.16 -3.75
CA HIS A 62 -14.07 3.89 -4.92
C HIS A 62 -12.93 4.07 -5.93
N TYR A 63 -13.24 3.82 -7.20
CA TYR A 63 -12.36 4.05 -8.35
C TYR A 63 -13.00 5.07 -9.31
N GLY A 64 -12.18 5.78 -10.04
CA GLY A 64 -12.64 6.67 -11.11
C GLY A 64 -13.14 8.02 -10.62
N LYS A 65 -14.44 8.30 -10.63
CA LYS A 65 -15.03 9.61 -10.33
C LYS A 65 -14.53 10.29 -9.04
N HIS A 66 -14.02 9.52 -8.09
CA HIS A 66 -13.56 10.00 -6.79
C HIS A 66 -12.03 10.02 -6.70
N SER A 67 -11.37 10.60 -7.72
CA SER A 67 -9.90 10.57 -7.79
C SER A 67 -9.20 11.28 -6.64
N TYR A 68 -9.81 12.30 -6.05
CA TYR A 68 -9.17 13.16 -5.05
C TYR A 68 -9.75 13.04 -3.64
N SER A 69 -10.95 12.49 -3.49
CA SER A 69 -11.61 12.31 -2.20
C SER A 69 -12.64 11.20 -2.27
N GLY A 70 -13.13 10.72 -1.10
CA GLY A 70 -14.15 9.69 -1.03
C GLY A 70 -13.67 8.34 -1.55
N ARG A 71 -12.45 7.94 -1.20
CA ARG A 71 -11.80 6.75 -1.76
C ARG A 71 -12.28 5.45 -1.17
N PHE A 72 -13.02 5.49 -0.09
CA PHE A 72 -13.58 4.32 0.56
C PHE A 72 -15.10 4.39 0.64
N THR A 73 -15.74 3.23 0.69
CA THR A 73 -17.20 3.09 0.76
C THR A 73 -17.67 2.93 2.18
N ASP A 74 -18.98 3.10 2.41
CA ASP A 74 -19.61 2.79 3.70
C ASP A 74 -19.40 1.30 4.09
N LYS A 75 -19.24 0.41 3.10
CA LYS A 75 -18.92 -0.98 3.35
C LYS A 75 -17.57 -1.15 4.05
N LEU A 76 -16.57 -0.32 3.71
CA LEU A 76 -15.29 -0.32 4.43
C LEU A 76 -15.48 0.17 5.87
N VAL A 77 -16.27 1.22 6.07
CA VAL A 77 -16.57 1.75 7.41
C VAL A 77 -17.21 0.69 8.29
N HIS A 78 -18.22 -0.01 7.77
CA HIS A 78 -18.87 -1.12 8.49
C HIS A 78 -17.89 -2.28 8.77
N LEU A 79 -17.05 -2.63 7.80
CA LEU A 79 -16.07 -3.70 7.97
C LEU A 79 -15.07 -3.42 9.08
N LEU A 80 -14.59 -2.18 9.18
CA LEU A 80 -13.60 -1.76 10.16
C LEU A 80 -14.22 -1.45 11.53
N GLY A 81 -15.56 -1.19 11.57
CA GLY A 81 -16.33 -1.02 12.79
C GLY A 81 -16.03 0.26 13.58
N LYS A 82 -15.34 1.23 12.96
CA LYS A 82 -15.04 2.54 13.55
C LYS A 82 -15.24 3.62 12.50
N LYS A 83 -15.65 4.81 12.92
CA LYS A 83 -15.78 5.95 12.00
C LYS A 83 -14.40 6.41 11.50
N PRO A 84 -14.31 6.86 10.24
CA PRO A 84 -13.09 7.46 9.71
C PRO A 84 -12.68 8.67 10.55
N LEU A 85 -11.37 8.87 10.65
CA LEU A 85 -10.84 10.09 11.25
C LEU A 85 -11.06 11.27 10.30
N ARG A 86 -11.21 12.45 10.88
CA ARG A 86 -11.14 13.73 10.17
C ARG A 86 -9.78 14.36 10.40
N GLU A 87 -9.41 15.29 9.57
CA GLU A 87 -8.24 16.15 9.78
C GLU A 87 -8.33 16.76 11.21
N ASN A 88 -7.22 16.75 11.93
CA ASN A 88 -7.12 17.18 13.34
C ASN A 88 -7.76 16.26 14.40
N ASN A 89 -8.29 15.09 14.07
CA ASN A 89 -8.64 14.12 15.09
C ASN A 89 -7.38 13.54 15.76
N GLU A 90 -7.50 13.26 17.05
CA GLU A 90 -6.45 12.55 17.77
C GLU A 90 -6.27 11.12 17.23
N ILE A 91 -5.02 10.74 17.00
CA ILE A 91 -4.65 9.42 16.51
C ILE A 91 -4.50 8.47 17.69
N ASP A 92 -5.40 7.51 17.79
CA ASP A 92 -5.41 6.53 18.86
C ASP A 92 -4.67 5.22 18.48
N LYS A 93 -4.53 4.33 19.47
CA LYS A 93 -3.88 3.01 19.30
C LYS A 93 -4.53 2.14 18.23
N TRP A 94 -5.85 2.25 18.04
CA TRP A 94 -6.56 1.49 17.01
C TRP A 94 -6.15 1.98 15.61
N SER A 95 -6.07 3.28 15.41
CA SER A 95 -5.65 3.93 14.15
C SER A 95 -4.19 3.58 13.80
N MET A 96 -3.31 3.58 14.80
CA MET A 96 -1.93 3.10 14.65
C MET A 96 -1.88 1.64 14.23
N SER A 97 -2.73 0.78 14.84
CA SER A 97 -2.81 -0.64 14.48
C SER A 97 -3.41 -0.85 13.08
N LEU A 98 -4.35 -0.02 12.63
CA LEU A 98 -4.86 -0.06 11.26
C LEU A 98 -3.74 0.29 10.26
N ALA A 99 -2.96 1.33 10.51
CA ALA A 99 -1.80 1.67 9.71
C ALA A 99 -0.79 0.51 9.65
N PHE A 100 -0.48 -0.11 10.80
CA PHE A 100 0.44 -1.24 10.89
C PHE A 100 -0.03 -2.45 10.06
N GLU A 101 -1.28 -2.88 10.21
CA GLU A 101 -1.80 -4.05 9.49
C GLU A 101 -1.98 -3.77 7.99
N SER A 102 -2.26 -2.52 7.61
CA SER A 102 -2.34 -2.10 6.21
C SER A 102 -0.97 -2.11 5.55
N GLN A 103 0.05 -1.54 6.21
CA GLN A 103 1.45 -1.59 5.75
C GLN A 103 1.93 -3.05 5.62
N ARG A 104 1.66 -3.87 6.63
CA ARG A 104 2.00 -5.29 6.62
C ARG A 104 1.34 -6.04 5.46
N LEU A 105 0.06 -5.76 5.16
CA LEU A 105 -0.64 -6.41 4.06
C LEU A 105 -0.07 -6.00 2.71
N LEU A 106 0.25 -4.71 2.53
CA LEU A 106 0.97 -4.21 1.35
C LEU A 106 2.29 -4.96 1.16
N GLU A 107 3.14 -4.99 2.18
CA GLU A 107 4.45 -5.64 2.16
C GLU A 107 4.35 -7.12 1.78
N ILE A 108 3.49 -7.88 2.45
CA ILE A 108 3.32 -9.32 2.18
C ILE A 108 2.84 -9.56 0.75
N THR A 109 1.93 -8.73 0.25
CA THR A 109 1.39 -8.90 -1.10
C THR A 109 2.47 -8.70 -2.15
N VAL A 110 3.27 -7.62 -2.02
CA VAL A 110 4.34 -7.31 -2.98
C VAL A 110 5.48 -8.32 -2.87
N ILE A 111 5.91 -8.68 -1.65
CA ILE A 111 6.99 -9.65 -1.45
C ILE A 111 6.64 -11.01 -2.08
N ARG A 112 5.41 -11.49 -1.93
CA ARG A 112 4.99 -12.74 -2.55
C ARG A 112 5.04 -12.68 -4.07
N LEU A 113 4.59 -11.57 -4.66
CA LEU A 113 4.63 -11.36 -6.10
C LEU A 113 6.09 -11.35 -6.62
N ILE A 114 6.98 -10.65 -5.92
CA ILE A 114 8.40 -10.60 -6.29
C ILE A 114 9.06 -11.97 -6.17
N LYS A 115 8.85 -12.68 -5.06
CA LYS A 115 9.39 -14.04 -4.88
C LYS A 115 8.93 -14.97 -5.98
N TRP A 116 7.64 -14.96 -6.31
CA TRP A 116 7.13 -15.74 -7.43
C TRP A 116 7.79 -15.35 -8.76
N ALA A 117 7.92 -14.06 -9.05
CA ALA A 117 8.52 -13.59 -10.31
C ALA A 117 10.00 -13.96 -10.40
N THR A 118 10.77 -13.75 -9.34
CA THR A 118 12.21 -14.10 -9.31
C THR A 118 12.40 -15.62 -9.43
N GLU A 119 11.56 -16.42 -8.81
CA GLU A 119 11.61 -17.88 -8.91
C GLU A 119 11.26 -18.37 -10.32
N LYS A 120 10.20 -17.81 -10.91
CA LYS A 120 9.71 -18.22 -12.23
C LYS A 120 10.64 -17.81 -13.36
N TYR A 121 11.11 -16.57 -13.35
CA TYR A 121 11.88 -16.00 -14.47
C TYR A 121 13.39 -16.06 -14.25
N LYS A 122 13.85 -16.43 -13.06
CA LYS A 122 15.29 -16.47 -12.69
C LYS A 122 15.99 -15.11 -12.89
N ILE A 123 15.20 -14.02 -12.74
CA ILE A 123 15.71 -12.63 -12.77
C ILE A 123 15.67 -12.11 -11.34
N TYR A 124 16.83 -11.67 -10.84
CA TYR A 124 17.04 -11.36 -9.44
C TYR A 124 17.25 -9.84 -9.17
N ASN A 125 17.28 -9.05 -10.22
CA ASN A 125 17.34 -7.59 -10.13
C ASN A 125 15.92 -7.05 -10.27
N VAL A 126 15.50 -6.22 -9.32
CA VAL A 126 14.12 -5.72 -9.21
C VAL A 126 14.09 -4.22 -9.38
N CYS A 127 13.31 -3.73 -10.34
CA CYS A 127 13.00 -2.32 -10.47
C CYS A 127 11.58 -2.06 -9.95
N VAL A 128 11.44 -1.06 -9.10
CA VAL A 128 10.14 -0.67 -8.50
C VAL A 128 9.72 0.67 -9.05
N GLY A 129 8.52 0.72 -9.67
CA GLY A 129 7.92 1.94 -10.20
C GLY A 129 6.49 2.13 -9.69
N GLY A 130 5.91 3.30 -10.01
CA GLY A 130 4.58 3.71 -9.54
C GLY A 130 4.58 4.23 -8.10
N GLY A 131 3.48 4.85 -7.66
CA GLY A 131 3.38 5.49 -6.34
C GLY A 131 3.70 4.57 -5.15
N VAL A 132 3.45 3.26 -5.27
CA VAL A 132 3.82 2.28 -4.24
C VAL A 132 5.34 2.18 -4.05
N GLY A 133 6.13 2.47 -5.09
CA GLY A 133 7.59 2.51 -5.02
C GLY A 133 8.17 3.61 -4.13
N LEU A 134 7.36 4.59 -3.73
CA LEU A 134 7.74 5.61 -2.73
C LEU A 134 7.70 5.06 -1.28
N ASN A 135 7.18 3.84 -1.07
CA ASN A 135 7.12 3.23 0.24
C ASN A 135 8.49 2.64 0.63
N VAL A 136 9.30 3.42 1.33
CA VAL A 136 10.66 3.03 1.70
C VAL A 136 10.71 1.81 2.63
N LYS A 137 9.69 1.58 3.46
CA LYS A 137 9.59 0.37 4.29
C LYS A 137 9.41 -0.87 3.44
N LEU A 138 8.58 -0.78 2.40
CA LEU A 138 8.41 -1.85 1.43
C LEU A 138 9.72 -2.10 0.66
N ASN A 139 10.38 -1.05 0.18
CA ASN A 139 11.62 -1.17 -0.58
C ASN A 139 12.71 -1.87 0.25
N SER A 140 12.86 -1.51 1.54
CA SER A 140 13.75 -2.21 2.46
C SER A 140 13.40 -3.71 2.56
N LYS A 141 12.11 -4.06 2.65
CA LYS A 141 11.67 -5.46 2.70
C LYS A 141 11.93 -6.23 1.41
N ILE A 142 11.93 -5.56 0.26
CA ILE A 142 12.31 -6.18 -1.01
C ILE A 142 13.80 -6.49 -1.02
N PHE A 143 14.62 -5.59 -0.48
CA PHE A 143 16.07 -5.79 -0.32
C PHE A 143 16.40 -6.99 0.59
N ASP A 144 15.57 -7.23 1.60
CA ASP A 144 15.73 -8.36 2.54
C ASP A 144 15.34 -9.73 1.91
N ILE A 145 14.85 -9.78 0.67
CA ILE A 145 14.53 -11.04 -0.01
C ILE A 145 15.82 -11.71 -0.45
N LYS A 146 16.10 -12.89 0.10
CA LYS A 146 17.36 -13.62 -0.11
C LYS A 146 17.72 -13.83 -1.59
N GLU A 147 16.72 -14.04 -2.42
CA GLU A 147 16.88 -14.30 -3.85
C GLU A 147 17.13 -13.02 -4.67
N VAL A 148 16.79 -11.85 -4.13
CA VAL A 148 16.99 -10.56 -4.81
C VAL A 148 18.44 -10.13 -4.63
N LYS A 149 19.10 -9.82 -5.77
CA LYS A 149 20.49 -9.36 -5.80
C LYS A 149 20.60 -7.86 -5.72
N ASP A 150 19.68 -7.16 -6.38
CA ASP A 150 19.67 -5.70 -6.41
C ASP A 150 18.27 -5.16 -6.56
N VAL A 151 18.03 -3.97 -5.98
CA VAL A 151 16.74 -3.27 -6.03
C VAL A 151 16.96 -1.84 -6.45
N PHE A 152 16.31 -1.44 -7.51
CA PHE A 152 16.28 -0.04 -7.93
C PHE A 152 14.85 0.53 -7.74
N ALA A 153 14.71 1.49 -6.85
CA ALA A 153 13.51 2.30 -6.69
C ALA A 153 13.86 3.75 -7.05
N HIS A 154 13.34 4.22 -8.18
CA HIS A 154 13.60 5.58 -8.64
C HIS A 154 13.03 6.60 -7.65
N PRO A 155 13.73 7.70 -7.31
CA PRO A 155 13.22 8.73 -6.41
C PRO A 155 11.88 9.35 -6.86
N LEU A 156 11.66 9.38 -8.17
CA LEU A 156 10.43 9.87 -8.80
C LEU A 156 9.56 8.69 -9.30
N CYS A 157 9.32 7.70 -8.43
CA CYS A 157 8.53 6.50 -8.78
C CYS A 157 7.07 6.77 -9.15
N SER A 158 6.50 7.94 -8.79
CA SER A 158 5.13 8.34 -9.11
C SER A 158 5.02 8.94 -10.52
N ASP A 159 3.88 9.54 -10.83
CA ASP A 159 3.62 10.24 -12.10
C ASP A 159 4.65 11.35 -12.39
N SER A 160 5.31 11.91 -11.37
CA SER A 160 6.40 12.87 -11.53
C SER A 160 7.60 12.32 -12.32
N GLY A 161 7.77 11.00 -12.37
CA GLY A 161 8.78 10.35 -13.19
C GLY A 161 8.60 10.57 -14.70
N ALA A 162 7.37 10.83 -15.15
CA ALA A 162 7.10 11.13 -16.54
C ALA A 162 7.78 12.44 -17.01
N ALA A 163 7.81 13.46 -16.14
CA ALA A 163 8.51 14.72 -16.43
C ALA A 163 10.03 14.50 -16.56
N CYS A 164 10.61 13.70 -15.68
CA CYS A 164 12.02 13.32 -15.74
C CYS A 164 12.34 12.55 -17.03
N GLY A 165 11.50 11.56 -17.38
CA GLY A 165 11.65 10.78 -18.60
C GLY A 165 11.57 11.63 -19.86
N SER A 166 10.63 12.59 -19.90
CA SER A 166 10.52 13.54 -21.01
C SER A 166 11.75 14.42 -21.17
N ALA A 167 12.33 14.90 -20.06
CA ALA A 167 13.52 15.70 -20.08
C ALA A 167 14.77 14.93 -20.53
N LEU A 168 14.82 13.61 -20.29
CA LEU A 168 15.92 12.74 -20.71
C LEU A 168 15.83 12.35 -22.20
N LEU A 169 14.64 12.49 -22.82
CA LEU A 169 14.41 12.18 -24.23
C LEU A 169 14.50 13.41 -25.14
N ALA A 170 14.56 14.62 -24.59
CA ALA A 170 14.69 15.88 -25.34
C ALA A 170 16.16 16.17 -25.66
#